data_4f54ed38c73303acd5584723b2242709
#
_entry.id   4f54ed38c73303acd5584723b2242709
#
_cell.length_a   1.000
_cell.length_b   1.000
_cell.length_c   1.000
_cell.angle_alpha   90.00
_cell.angle_beta   90.00
_cell.angle_gamma   90.00
#
_symmetry.space_group_name_H-M   'P 1'
#
loop_
_entity.id
_entity.type
_entity.pdbx_description
1 polymer ?
#
loop_
_entity_poly.entity_id
_entity_poly.type
_entity_poly.pdbx_seq_one_letter_code
_entity_poly.pdbx_strand_id
1 'polypeptide(L)'
;MKTPAPSRWLSAGVFSLATITALSAQPAPRSTPLLPLKAVGTQILDSKNQSVRLRGVNAASLEWTSDGEGHILQTINVAIQDWHANVIRLPLSQDRWFGKASEQKDDAKAYRELVHQVVNACANQNCYIILDLHWSDCNEWGANIGQHSMPDLNSVAFWKDFAPVYANHPAVIFDLYNEPHDVSWEVWIKGGSITDKPNRRGVEAKTYNCAGMQTLLDTVRTTGAKNLVVAGGLDWAYDFSGILDGRQLADPTGNGVIYASHCYDNKRDSVAAWIAKLEQAAAKLPIIVSEFGGNSGPSKQVPADNWLLHVLQAIEDHQWSYTAWDLHRSAGPTLISDWNYTPSPRFGVFVKQMLDGTLPAYPPPAPTATK
;
A
#
# COMPACT_ATOMS: atom_id res chain seq x y z
N MET A 1 -68.68 44.59 -47.39
CA MET A 1 -67.49 43.94 -48.04
C MET A 1 -66.34 44.06 -47.11
N LYS A 2 -66.00 43.01 -46.43
CA LYS A 2 -64.84 42.94 -45.54
C LYS A 2 -63.88 41.84 -46.06
N THR A 3 -62.73 42.27 -46.46
CA THR A 3 -61.63 41.38 -46.91
C THR A 3 -60.99 40.60 -45.73
N PRO A 4 -60.65 39.31 -45.84
CA PRO A 4 -59.97 38.61 -44.77
C PRO A 4 -58.44 38.77 -44.89
N ALA A 5 -57.78 38.84 -43.72
CA ALA A 5 -56.32 38.91 -43.54
C ALA A 5 -55.64 37.55 -43.72
N PRO A 6 -54.36 37.49 -44.12
CA PRO A 6 -53.67 36.27 -44.38
C PRO A 6 -53.10 35.63 -43.11
N SER A 7 -53.24 34.29 -43.01
CA SER A 7 -52.71 33.47 -41.95
C SER A 7 -51.19 33.30 -42.09
N ARG A 8 -50.44 33.56 -40.99
CA ARG A 8 -48.99 33.27 -40.85
C ARG A 8 -48.81 31.83 -40.41
N TRP A 9 -48.11 31.08 -41.19
CA TRP A 9 -47.57 29.75 -40.80
C TRP A 9 -46.28 29.91 -39.99
N LEU A 10 -46.29 29.43 -38.75
CA LEU A 10 -45.12 29.32 -37.89
C LEU A 10 -44.49 27.96 -38.16
N SER A 11 -43.31 28.00 -38.78
CA SER A 11 -42.46 26.82 -38.95
C SER A 11 -41.74 26.53 -37.61
N ALA A 12 -42.08 25.41 -36.98
CA ALA A 12 -41.37 24.93 -35.82
C ALA A 12 -40.06 24.24 -36.28
N GLY A 13 -38.94 24.87 -36.03
CA GLY A 13 -37.63 24.25 -36.22
C GLY A 13 -37.31 23.26 -35.10
N VAL A 14 -37.21 22.00 -35.45
CA VAL A 14 -36.72 20.94 -34.53
C VAL A 14 -35.21 21.07 -34.43
N PHE A 15 -34.71 21.57 -33.32
CA PHE A 15 -33.29 21.50 -32.96
C PHE A 15 -33.00 20.10 -32.40
N SER A 16 -32.35 19.24 -33.19
CA SER A 16 -31.73 17.99 -32.70
C SER A 16 -30.47 18.36 -31.91
N LEU A 17 -30.52 18.24 -30.59
CA LEU A 17 -29.30 18.20 -29.77
C LEU A 17 -28.59 16.86 -30.01
N ALA A 18 -27.51 16.90 -30.77
CA ALA A 18 -26.57 15.78 -30.83
C ALA A 18 -25.75 15.78 -29.52
N THR A 19 -26.03 14.86 -28.63
CA THR A 19 -25.17 14.56 -27.47
C THR A 19 -23.89 13.89 -27.97
N ILE A 20 -22.81 14.67 -28.01
CA ILE A 20 -21.48 14.12 -28.24
C ILE A 20 -21.05 13.46 -26.93
N THR A 21 -21.19 12.14 -26.83
CA THR A 21 -20.53 11.34 -25.80
C THR A 21 -19.03 11.33 -26.15
N ALA A 22 -18.26 12.12 -25.40
CA ALA A 22 -16.80 12.01 -25.44
C ALA A 22 -16.41 10.63 -24.90
N LEU A 23 -16.09 9.69 -25.79
CA LEU A 23 -15.37 8.48 -25.42
C LEU A 23 -13.99 8.96 -24.92
N SER A 24 -13.75 8.87 -23.62
CA SER A 24 -12.40 9.03 -23.08
C SER A 24 -11.51 7.95 -23.69
N ALA A 25 -10.60 8.38 -24.54
CA ALA A 25 -9.59 7.49 -25.10
C ALA A 25 -8.78 6.91 -23.94
N GLN A 26 -8.82 5.59 -23.75
CA GLN A 26 -7.90 4.91 -22.84
C GLN A 26 -6.48 5.22 -23.32
N PRO A 27 -5.55 5.60 -22.43
CA PRO A 27 -4.16 5.80 -22.81
C PRO A 27 -3.63 4.51 -23.44
N ALA A 28 -2.90 4.64 -24.54
CA ALA A 28 -2.29 3.51 -25.21
C ALA A 28 -1.41 2.72 -24.21
N PRO A 29 -1.50 1.38 -24.16
CA PRO A 29 -0.69 0.60 -23.25
C PRO A 29 0.79 0.89 -23.48
N ARG A 30 1.54 1.10 -22.39
CA ARG A 30 3.00 1.27 -22.47
C ARG A 30 3.57 0.06 -23.20
N SER A 31 4.45 0.28 -24.15
CA SER A 31 4.91 -0.72 -25.14
C SER A 31 5.78 -1.85 -24.57
N THR A 32 6.12 -1.83 -23.29
CA THR A 32 7.00 -2.84 -22.67
C THR A 32 6.25 -3.49 -21.49
N PRO A 33 5.99 -4.82 -21.56
CA PRO A 33 5.35 -5.52 -20.45
C PRO A 33 6.21 -5.49 -19.18
N LEU A 34 5.55 -5.50 -18.00
CA LEU A 34 6.22 -5.63 -16.73
C LEU A 34 7.05 -6.91 -16.66
N LEU A 35 8.22 -6.81 -16.07
CA LEU A 35 9.12 -7.93 -15.83
C LEU A 35 9.07 -8.33 -14.35
N PRO A 36 9.15 -9.63 -14.02
CA PRO A 36 9.25 -10.07 -12.64
C PRO A 36 10.44 -9.40 -11.92
N LEU A 37 10.22 -9.02 -10.67
CA LEU A 37 11.23 -8.41 -9.83
C LEU A 37 11.94 -9.42 -8.95
N LYS A 38 13.17 -9.11 -8.58
CA LYS A 38 13.99 -9.85 -7.61
C LYS A 38 14.81 -8.90 -6.76
N ALA A 39 15.12 -9.32 -5.53
CA ALA A 39 16.07 -8.66 -4.66
C ALA A 39 17.47 -9.24 -4.87
N VAL A 40 18.46 -8.40 -5.16
CA VAL A 40 19.87 -8.82 -5.33
C VAL A 40 20.77 -7.85 -4.59
N GLY A 41 21.45 -8.32 -3.55
CA GLY A 41 22.18 -7.43 -2.67
C GLY A 41 21.26 -6.40 -2.02
N THR A 42 21.52 -5.13 -2.26
CA THR A 42 20.70 -4.02 -1.74
C THR A 42 19.70 -3.47 -2.77
N GLN A 43 19.56 -4.11 -3.92
CA GLN A 43 18.80 -3.58 -5.06
C GLN A 43 17.56 -4.40 -5.38
N ILE A 44 16.55 -3.74 -5.91
CA ILE A 44 15.41 -4.35 -6.59
C ILE A 44 15.72 -4.31 -8.09
N LEU A 45 15.81 -5.46 -8.71
CA LEU A 45 16.11 -5.61 -10.14
C LEU A 45 14.95 -6.30 -10.85
N ASP A 46 14.75 -5.95 -12.12
CA ASP A 46 13.89 -6.75 -13.01
C ASP A 46 14.62 -8.01 -13.52
N SER A 47 13.93 -8.85 -14.28
CA SER A 47 14.50 -10.08 -14.85
C SER A 47 15.61 -9.84 -15.87
N LYS A 48 15.80 -8.60 -16.37
CA LYS A 48 16.90 -8.17 -17.22
C LYS A 48 18.05 -7.53 -16.46
N ASN A 49 18.01 -7.60 -15.10
CA ASN A 49 18.97 -6.96 -14.20
C ASN A 49 19.01 -5.42 -14.28
N GLN A 50 17.92 -4.79 -14.71
CA GLN A 50 17.78 -3.35 -14.62
C GLN A 50 17.24 -2.96 -13.25
N SER A 51 17.81 -1.92 -12.63
CA SER A 51 17.32 -1.41 -11.34
C SER A 51 15.92 -0.84 -11.49
N VAL A 52 15.04 -1.19 -10.56
CA VAL A 52 13.65 -0.71 -10.50
C VAL A 52 13.42 0.00 -9.18
N ARG A 53 13.01 1.26 -9.26
CA ARG A 53 12.53 2.02 -8.11
C ARG A 53 11.00 2.00 -8.10
N LEU A 54 10.42 1.49 -7.03
CA LEU A 54 8.98 1.47 -6.82
C LEU A 54 8.54 2.78 -6.18
N ARG A 55 7.59 3.49 -6.81
CA ARG A 55 7.09 4.80 -6.38
C ARG A 55 5.57 4.79 -6.45
N GLY A 56 4.90 4.92 -5.31
CA GLY A 56 3.46 4.79 -5.32
C GLY A 56 2.74 5.12 -4.03
N VAL A 57 1.55 4.57 -3.90
CA VAL A 57 0.63 4.82 -2.80
C VAL A 57 0.02 3.50 -2.31
N ASN A 58 -0.47 3.54 -1.07
CA ASN A 58 -1.39 2.52 -0.57
C ASN A 58 -2.81 2.84 -1.07
N ALA A 59 -3.56 1.83 -1.45
CA ALA A 59 -4.97 1.90 -1.81
C ALA A 59 -5.76 1.05 -0.79
N ALA A 60 -6.03 1.64 0.36
CA ALA A 60 -6.72 1.00 1.47
C ALA A 60 -8.22 0.85 1.19
N SER A 61 -8.86 -0.06 1.84
CA SER A 61 -10.28 -0.33 2.08
C SER A 61 -10.66 -1.82 2.00
N LEU A 62 -9.90 -2.65 1.29
CA LEU A 62 -10.20 -4.08 1.20
C LEU A 62 -9.82 -4.86 2.47
N GLU A 63 -9.09 -4.28 3.39
CA GLU A 63 -8.86 -4.85 4.71
C GLU A 63 -10.05 -4.68 5.67
N TRP A 64 -10.90 -3.63 5.51
CA TRP A 64 -12.08 -3.40 6.36
C TRP A 64 -13.44 -3.54 5.67
N THR A 65 -13.51 -3.57 4.32
CA THR A 65 -14.74 -3.83 3.57
C THR A 65 -14.52 -4.91 2.52
N SER A 66 -15.60 -5.56 2.10
CA SER A 66 -15.53 -6.60 1.06
C SER A 66 -15.70 -6.06 -0.35
N ASP A 67 -16.08 -4.80 -0.51
CA ASP A 67 -16.35 -4.13 -1.80
C ASP A 67 -15.44 -2.93 -2.10
N GLY A 68 -14.45 -2.67 -1.21
CA GLY A 68 -13.55 -1.52 -1.36
C GLY A 68 -14.29 -0.18 -1.35
N GLU A 69 -15.38 -0.09 -0.57
CA GLU A 69 -16.29 1.07 -0.51
C GLU A 69 -16.83 1.51 -1.89
N GLY A 70 -16.82 0.61 -2.89
CA GLY A 70 -17.21 0.91 -4.26
C GLY A 70 -16.23 1.81 -5.03
N HIS A 71 -15.08 2.16 -4.45
CA HIS A 71 -14.13 3.13 -5.03
C HIS A 71 -12.79 2.54 -5.47
N ILE A 72 -12.44 1.33 -5.02
CA ILE A 72 -11.07 0.79 -5.16
C ILE A 72 -10.55 0.79 -6.61
N LEU A 73 -11.33 0.37 -7.59
CA LEU A 73 -10.89 0.35 -9.00
C LEU A 73 -10.65 1.76 -9.56
N GLN A 74 -11.46 2.73 -9.16
CA GLN A 74 -11.24 4.13 -9.54
C GLN A 74 -9.99 4.67 -8.85
N THR A 75 -9.78 4.34 -7.58
CA THR A 75 -8.58 4.72 -6.82
C THR A 75 -7.32 4.22 -7.52
N ILE A 76 -7.30 2.95 -7.97
CA ILE A 76 -6.18 2.38 -8.73
C ILE A 76 -5.92 3.17 -10.02
N ASN A 77 -6.98 3.46 -10.79
CA ASN A 77 -6.84 4.22 -12.04
C ASN A 77 -6.29 5.63 -11.81
N VAL A 78 -6.79 6.35 -10.81
CA VAL A 78 -6.30 7.68 -10.45
C VAL A 78 -4.85 7.63 -9.98
N ALA A 79 -4.50 6.67 -9.13
CA ALA A 79 -3.12 6.50 -8.65
C ALA A 79 -2.13 6.33 -9.81
N ILE A 80 -2.49 5.54 -10.81
CA ILE A 80 -1.60 5.25 -11.94
C ILE A 80 -1.60 6.39 -12.97
N GLN A 81 -2.78 6.89 -13.36
CA GLN A 81 -2.91 7.81 -14.50
C GLN A 81 -2.71 9.27 -14.13
N ASP A 82 -3.15 9.67 -12.93
CA ASP A 82 -3.11 11.07 -12.48
C ASP A 82 -1.99 11.33 -11.46
N TRP A 83 -1.67 10.33 -10.62
CA TRP A 83 -0.58 10.44 -9.64
C TRP A 83 0.73 9.81 -10.12
N HIS A 84 0.75 9.18 -11.28
CA HIS A 84 1.93 8.58 -11.91
C HIS A 84 2.64 7.50 -11.07
N ALA A 85 1.88 6.80 -10.21
CA ALA A 85 2.38 5.67 -9.45
C ALA A 85 2.81 4.52 -10.39
N ASN A 86 3.93 3.87 -10.08
CA ASN A 86 4.36 2.64 -10.75
C ASN A 86 4.23 1.40 -9.87
N VAL A 87 3.77 1.58 -8.63
CA VAL A 87 3.41 0.51 -7.70
C VAL A 87 2.22 0.95 -6.85
N ILE A 88 1.32 0.00 -6.58
CA ILE A 88 0.23 0.15 -5.60
C ILE A 88 0.45 -0.88 -4.51
N ARG A 89 0.34 -0.50 -3.24
CA ARG A 89 0.19 -1.44 -2.13
C ARG A 89 -1.29 -1.57 -1.80
N LEU A 90 -1.79 -2.81 -1.80
CA LEU A 90 -3.20 -3.14 -1.59
C LEU A 90 -3.34 -3.91 -0.29
N PRO A 91 -3.78 -3.25 0.80
CA PRO A 91 -4.13 -3.90 2.05
C PRO A 91 -5.31 -4.88 1.88
N LEU A 92 -5.17 -6.09 2.45
CA LEU A 92 -6.15 -7.18 2.39
C LEU A 92 -6.40 -7.77 3.78
N SER A 93 -7.51 -8.48 3.92
CA SER A 93 -7.83 -9.29 5.12
C SER A 93 -7.96 -10.77 4.74
N GLN A 94 -7.33 -11.63 5.53
CA GLN A 94 -7.47 -13.09 5.37
C GLN A 94 -8.92 -13.54 5.50
N ASP A 95 -9.68 -12.96 6.43
CA ASP A 95 -11.08 -13.29 6.67
C ASP A 95 -11.94 -13.00 5.45
N ARG A 96 -11.73 -11.85 4.81
CA ARG A 96 -12.46 -11.46 3.60
C ARG A 96 -12.12 -12.33 2.41
N TRP A 97 -10.86 -12.77 2.31
CA TRP A 97 -10.45 -13.73 1.28
C TRP A 97 -11.18 -15.08 1.40
N PHE A 98 -11.50 -15.51 2.63
CA PHE A 98 -12.21 -16.75 2.90
C PHE A 98 -13.74 -16.60 3.14
N GLY A 99 -14.30 -15.40 2.95
CA GLY A 99 -15.73 -15.14 3.13
C GLY A 99 -16.19 -15.28 4.60
N LYS A 100 -15.28 -14.95 5.53
CA LYS A 100 -15.55 -15.08 6.99
C LYS A 100 -16.01 -13.78 7.63
N ALA A 101 -15.85 -12.64 6.96
CA ALA A 101 -16.36 -11.39 7.47
C ALA A 101 -17.90 -11.38 7.45
N SER A 102 -18.48 -10.79 8.49
CA SER A 102 -19.94 -10.86 8.75
C SER A 102 -20.81 -10.23 7.65
N GLU A 103 -20.27 -9.32 6.87
CA GLU A 103 -20.93 -8.68 5.75
C GLU A 103 -20.99 -9.55 4.49
N GLN A 104 -20.14 -10.57 4.36
CA GLN A 104 -20.05 -11.43 3.19
C GLN A 104 -21.13 -12.50 3.17
N LYS A 105 -21.73 -12.74 2.01
CA LYS A 105 -22.83 -13.73 1.82
C LYS A 105 -22.60 -14.68 0.65
N ASP A 106 -21.47 -14.56 -0.04
CA ASP A 106 -21.18 -15.25 -1.30
C ASP A 106 -19.88 -16.06 -1.27
N ASP A 107 -19.49 -16.54 -0.11
CA ASP A 107 -18.24 -17.31 0.10
C ASP A 107 -16.99 -16.60 -0.48
N ALA A 108 -16.94 -15.28 -0.33
CA ALA A 108 -15.86 -14.41 -0.82
C ALA A 108 -15.75 -14.27 -2.34
N LYS A 109 -16.68 -14.77 -3.12
CA LYS A 109 -16.58 -14.73 -4.58
C LYS A 109 -16.43 -13.30 -5.12
N ALA A 110 -17.25 -12.36 -4.65
CA ALA A 110 -17.18 -10.97 -5.07
C ALA A 110 -15.86 -10.31 -4.64
N TYR A 111 -15.39 -10.57 -3.41
CA TYR A 111 -14.13 -10.05 -2.91
C TYR A 111 -12.93 -10.56 -3.72
N ARG A 112 -12.84 -11.86 -3.94
CA ARG A 112 -11.77 -12.47 -4.74
C ARG A 112 -11.76 -11.92 -6.18
N GLU A 113 -12.94 -11.79 -6.79
CA GLU A 113 -13.06 -11.20 -8.12
C GLU A 113 -12.60 -9.75 -8.15
N LEU A 114 -12.94 -8.95 -7.13
CA LEU A 114 -12.51 -7.57 -7.03
C LEU A 114 -10.97 -7.46 -6.89
N VAL A 115 -10.34 -8.31 -6.07
CA VAL A 115 -8.88 -8.39 -5.97
C VAL A 115 -8.26 -8.74 -7.33
N HIS A 116 -8.83 -9.70 -8.07
CA HIS A 116 -8.39 -10.02 -9.43
C HIS A 116 -8.50 -8.83 -10.38
N GLN A 117 -9.60 -8.08 -10.32
CA GLN A 117 -9.79 -6.89 -11.15
C GLN A 117 -8.74 -5.81 -10.83
N VAL A 118 -8.41 -5.61 -9.56
CA VAL A 118 -7.35 -4.66 -9.14
C VAL A 118 -5.98 -5.11 -9.67
N VAL A 119 -5.62 -6.38 -9.53
CA VAL A 119 -4.35 -6.92 -10.07
C VAL A 119 -4.28 -6.72 -11.58
N ASN A 120 -5.36 -7.04 -12.29
CA ASN A 120 -5.43 -6.86 -13.74
C ASN A 120 -5.36 -5.37 -14.15
N ALA A 121 -6.03 -4.48 -13.40
CA ALA A 121 -5.98 -3.04 -13.66
C ALA A 121 -4.56 -2.48 -13.52
N CYS A 122 -3.81 -2.92 -12.50
CA CYS A 122 -2.40 -2.57 -12.34
C CYS A 122 -1.54 -3.13 -13.48
N ALA A 123 -1.63 -4.43 -13.73
CA ALA A 123 -0.81 -5.11 -14.75
C ALA A 123 -1.02 -4.54 -16.15
N ASN A 124 -2.27 -4.28 -16.55
CA ASN A 124 -2.62 -3.71 -17.84
C ASN A 124 -2.11 -2.29 -18.05
N GLN A 125 -1.82 -1.57 -16.96
CA GLN A 125 -1.28 -0.21 -16.98
C GLN A 125 0.23 -0.16 -16.66
N ASN A 126 0.93 -1.32 -16.68
CA ASN A 126 2.35 -1.45 -16.34
C ASN A 126 2.68 -0.86 -14.96
N CYS A 127 1.86 -1.15 -13.97
CA CYS A 127 2.03 -0.83 -12.57
C CYS A 127 2.21 -2.11 -11.76
N TYR A 128 3.22 -2.16 -10.90
CA TYR A 128 3.39 -3.24 -9.93
C TYR A 128 2.31 -3.18 -8.85
N ILE A 129 2.06 -4.31 -8.21
CA ILE A 129 1.13 -4.37 -7.08
C ILE A 129 1.75 -5.19 -5.95
N ILE A 130 1.76 -4.61 -4.75
CA ILE A 130 2.11 -5.27 -3.49
C ILE A 130 0.80 -5.70 -2.85
N LEU A 131 0.57 -7.03 -2.79
CA LEU A 131 -0.59 -7.61 -2.12
C LEU A 131 -0.21 -7.88 -0.68
N ASP A 132 -0.80 -7.11 0.22
CA ASP A 132 -0.43 -7.05 1.63
C ASP A 132 -1.45 -7.77 2.50
N LEU A 133 -1.01 -8.77 3.27
CA LEU A 133 -1.81 -9.32 4.35
C LEU A 133 -1.82 -8.32 5.52
N HIS A 134 -2.80 -7.42 5.53
CA HIS A 134 -2.87 -6.31 6.45
C HIS A 134 -3.53 -6.68 7.78
N TRP A 135 -4.63 -7.45 7.72
CA TRP A 135 -5.42 -7.83 8.88
C TRP A 135 -5.55 -9.34 9.03
N SER A 136 -5.46 -9.79 10.27
CA SER A 136 -5.67 -11.17 10.72
C SER A 136 -6.80 -11.25 11.76
N ASP A 137 -6.93 -12.37 12.50
CA ASP A 137 -8.09 -12.62 13.37
C ASP A 137 -7.78 -13.35 14.69
N CYS A 138 -6.51 -13.48 15.06
CA CYS A 138 -6.07 -14.24 16.24
C CYS A 138 -6.52 -15.71 16.24
N ASN A 139 -6.56 -16.38 15.10
CA ASN A 139 -7.08 -17.75 14.89
C ASN A 139 -8.59 -17.90 15.10
N GLU A 140 -9.37 -16.81 15.04
CA GLU A 140 -10.81 -16.83 15.26
C GLU A 140 -11.56 -16.28 14.04
N TRP A 141 -11.70 -17.08 13.00
CA TRP A 141 -12.33 -16.66 11.75
C TRP A 141 -13.59 -15.81 11.93
N GLY A 142 -13.55 -14.59 11.37
CA GLY A 142 -14.67 -13.66 11.35
C GLY A 142 -14.92 -12.90 12.67
N ALA A 143 -14.18 -13.20 13.75
CA ALA A 143 -14.49 -12.65 15.08
C ALA A 143 -13.63 -11.43 15.45
N ASN A 144 -12.35 -11.47 15.18
CA ASN A 144 -11.37 -10.47 15.64
C ASN A 144 -10.62 -9.82 14.46
N ILE A 145 -11.30 -9.60 13.34
CA ILE A 145 -10.68 -9.06 12.14
C ILE A 145 -10.06 -7.69 12.42
N GLY A 146 -8.75 -7.57 12.24
CA GLY A 146 -8.02 -6.34 12.50
C GLY A 146 -6.51 -6.49 12.48
N GLN A 147 -5.83 -5.38 12.81
CA GLN A 147 -4.39 -5.38 13.01
C GLN A 147 -4.06 -6.04 14.35
N HIS A 148 -3.22 -7.06 14.30
CA HIS A 148 -2.71 -7.80 15.46
C HIS A 148 -1.18 -7.77 15.51
N SER A 149 -0.61 -8.10 16.68
CA SER A 149 0.85 -8.02 16.91
C SER A 149 1.66 -8.90 15.98
N MET A 150 1.12 -10.04 15.57
CA MET A 150 1.75 -10.99 14.64
C MET A 150 0.70 -11.70 13.79
N PRO A 151 1.07 -12.20 12.60
CA PRO A 151 0.21 -13.09 11.83
C PRO A 151 -0.11 -14.35 12.64
N ASP A 152 -1.25 -14.93 12.39
CA ASP A 152 -1.72 -16.13 13.07
C ASP A 152 -1.66 -17.40 12.19
N LEU A 153 -2.20 -18.51 12.64
CA LEU A 153 -2.21 -19.75 11.84
C LEU A 153 -3.19 -19.68 10.66
N ASN A 154 -4.22 -18.82 10.75
CA ASN A 154 -5.11 -18.53 9.62
C ASN A 154 -4.37 -17.74 8.53
N SER A 155 -3.36 -16.95 8.88
CA SER A 155 -2.46 -16.29 7.92
C SER A 155 -1.64 -17.30 7.11
N VAL A 156 -1.27 -18.44 7.72
CA VAL A 156 -0.63 -19.55 6.99
C VAL A 156 -1.61 -20.16 5.98
N ALA A 157 -2.86 -20.37 6.39
CA ALA A 157 -3.90 -20.87 5.49
C ALA A 157 -4.17 -19.86 4.35
N PHE A 158 -4.16 -18.55 4.65
CA PHE A 158 -4.28 -17.51 3.64
C PHE A 158 -3.19 -17.62 2.58
N TRP A 159 -1.92 -17.61 2.96
CA TRP A 159 -0.83 -17.68 2.00
C TRP A 159 -0.80 -18.99 1.21
N LYS A 160 -1.21 -20.10 1.81
CA LYS A 160 -1.33 -21.38 1.12
C LYS A 160 -2.38 -21.38 0.00
N ASP A 161 -3.49 -20.66 0.19
CA ASP A 161 -4.56 -20.52 -0.80
C ASP A 161 -4.31 -19.36 -1.77
N PHE A 162 -3.81 -18.23 -1.26
CA PHE A 162 -3.66 -16.98 -1.99
C PHE A 162 -2.45 -16.97 -2.93
N ALA A 163 -1.28 -17.43 -2.46
CA ALA A 163 -0.05 -17.33 -3.24
C ALA A 163 -0.07 -18.09 -4.58
N PRO A 164 -0.68 -19.29 -4.70
CA PRO A 164 -0.80 -20.00 -5.97
C PRO A 164 -1.57 -19.22 -7.04
N VAL A 165 -2.55 -18.41 -6.63
CA VAL A 165 -3.43 -17.65 -7.53
C VAL A 165 -2.61 -16.65 -8.35
N TYR A 166 -1.59 -16.05 -7.74
CA TYR A 166 -0.74 -15.05 -8.36
C TYR A 166 0.71 -15.52 -8.52
N ALA A 167 0.94 -16.82 -8.45
CA ALA A 167 2.28 -17.39 -8.53
C ALA A 167 2.98 -16.95 -9.82
N ASN A 168 4.17 -16.36 -9.65
CA ASN A 168 5.01 -15.88 -10.74
C ASN A 168 4.38 -14.81 -11.65
N HIS A 169 3.28 -14.19 -11.24
CA HIS A 169 2.69 -13.07 -11.96
C HIS A 169 3.66 -11.88 -11.96
N PRO A 170 4.05 -11.33 -13.12
CA PRO A 170 5.17 -10.39 -13.23
C PRO A 170 4.93 -9.05 -12.50
N ALA A 171 3.68 -8.64 -12.31
CA ALA A 171 3.34 -7.41 -11.61
C ALA A 171 3.22 -7.59 -10.08
N VAL A 172 3.12 -8.82 -9.56
CA VAL A 172 2.72 -9.09 -8.18
C VAL A 172 3.93 -9.30 -7.27
N ILE A 173 3.91 -8.58 -6.16
CA ILE A 173 4.80 -8.69 -5.01
C ILE A 173 3.91 -9.07 -3.81
N PHE A 174 4.36 -9.93 -2.92
CA PHE A 174 3.64 -10.29 -1.70
C PHE A 174 4.22 -9.57 -0.50
N ASP A 175 3.38 -8.97 0.35
CA ASP A 175 3.77 -8.45 1.66
C ASP A 175 3.22 -9.41 2.72
N LEU A 176 4.13 -10.09 3.41
CA LEU A 176 3.79 -11.25 4.25
C LEU A 176 2.85 -10.90 5.39
N TYR A 177 3.06 -9.76 6.03
CA TYR A 177 2.22 -9.23 7.09
C TYR A 177 2.57 -7.77 7.34
N ASN A 178 1.55 -6.92 7.47
CA ASN A 178 1.66 -5.47 7.53
C ASN A 178 2.67 -4.94 8.57
N GLU A 179 2.36 -5.07 9.86
CA GLU A 179 3.05 -4.36 10.94
C GLU A 179 3.29 -5.26 12.18
N PRO A 180 4.27 -6.18 12.18
CA PRO A 180 4.64 -6.93 13.36
C PRO A 180 5.08 -6.02 14.51
N HIS A 181 4.58 -6.26 15.75
CA HIS A 181 4.90 -5.42 16.91
C HIS A 181 4.73 -6.17 18.25
N ASP A 182 5.20 -5.56 19.34
CA ASP A 182 5.03 -6.00 20.73
C ASP A 182 5.49 -7.43 21.02
N VAL A 183 6.40 -7.98 20.24
CA VAL A 183 6.97 -9.31 20.43
C VAL A 183 8.49 -9.27 20.37
N SER A 184 9.15 -10.38 20.72
CA SER A 184 10.59 -10.52 20.53
C SER A 184 10.94 -10.88 19.09
N TRP A 185 12.18 -10.61 18.68
CA TRP A 185 12.70 -11.03 17.38
C TRP A 185 12.69 -12.56 17.18
N GLU A 186 12.76 -13.35 18.26
CA GLU A 186 12.61 -14.80 18.20
C GLU A 186 11.20 -15.21 17.81
N VAL A 187 10.19 -14.56 18.38
CA VAL A 187 8.77 -14.75 18.01
C VAL A 187 8.52 -14.23 16.58
N TRP A 188 9.11 -13.09 16.22
CA TRP A 188 8.97 -12.54 14.87
C TRP A 188 9.39 -13.57 13.81
N ILE A 189 10.54 -14.25 13.98
CA ILE A 189 11.03 -15.19 12.98
C ILE A 189 10.34 -16.54 13.04
N LYS A 190 10.08 -17.08 14.26
CA LYS A 190 9.64 -18.47 14.48
C LYS A 190 8.16 -18.63 14.84
N GLY A 191 7.50 -17.56 15.27
CA GLY A 191 6.18 -17.65 15.87
C GLY A 191 6.21 -18.15 17.31
N GLY A 192 5.03 -18.46 17.84
CA GLY A 192 4.87 -18.96 19.20
C GLY A 192 3.56 -18.50 19.83
N SER A 193 3.37 -18.76 21.12
CA SER A 193 2.21 -18.28 21.86
C SER A 193 2.44 -16.85 22.32
N ILE A 194 1.53 -15.95 21.98
CA ILE A 194 1.58 -14.53 22.37
C ILE A 194 0.25 -14.07 22.94
N THR A 195 0.30 -12.99 23.71
CA THR A 195 -0.92 -12.28 24.14
C THR A 195 -0.93 -10.91 23.50
N ASP A 196 -1.83 -10.73 22.55
CA ASP A 196 -2.05 -9.47 21.86
C ASP A 196 -2.75 -8.46 22.79
N LYS A 197 -2.19 -7.26 22.90
CA LYS A 197 -2.75 -6.20 23.72
C LYS A 197 -3.59 -5.29 22.81
N PRO A 198 -4.92 -5.27 22.99
CA PRO A 198 -5.75 -4.49 22.08
C PRO A 198 -5.44 -3.00 22.18
N ASN A 199 -5.33 -2.36 21.02
CA ASN A 199 -5.11 -0.91 20.92
C ASN A 199 -6.34 -0.07 21.30
N ARG A 200 -7.48 -0.72 21.61
CA ARG A 200 -8.74 -0.04 21.94
C ARG A 200 -9.15 -0.33 23.39
N ARG A 201 -9.51 0.73 24.11
CA ARG A 201 -10.02 0.63 25.48
C ARG A 201 -11.31 -0.21 25.52
N GLY A 202 -11.34 -1.24 26.37
CA GLY A 202 -12.52 -2.11 26.56
C GLY A 202 -12.53 -3.36 25.67
N VAL A 203 -11.51 -3.59 24.87
CA VAL A 203 -11.30 -4.86 24.16
C VAL A 203 -10.39 -5.74 25.02
N GLU A 204 -10.75 -7.02 25.19
CA GLU A 204 -9.94 -7.96 25.95
C GLU A 204 -8.70 -8.39 25.18
N ALA A 205 -7.59 -8.61 25.92
CA ALA A 205 -6.38 -9.19 25.35
C ALA A 205 -6.65 -10.61 24.87
N LYS A 206 -6.13 -10.97 23.69
CA LYS A 206 -6.25 -12.30 23.09
C LYS A 206 -4.94 -13.04 23.17
N THR A 207 -4.97 -14.28 23.66
CA THR A 207 -3.81 -15.18 23.60
C THR A 207 -4.02 -16.14 22.44
N TYR A 208 -3.06 -16.19 21.52
CA TYR A 208 -3.11 -17.06 20.37
C TYR A 208 -1.72 -17.55 19.97
N ASN A 209 -1.67 -18.63 19.15
CA ASN A 209 -0.44 -19.08 18.53
C ASN A 209 -0.24 -18.29 17.23
N CYS A 210 0.83 -17.49 17.19
CA CYS A 210 1.20 -16.75 15.99
C CYS A 210 2.14 -17.57 15.09
N ALA A 211 2.04 -17.31 13.79
CA ALA A 211 3.02 -17.79 12.82
C ALA A 211 4.25 -16.85 12.81
N GLY A 212 5.45 -17.41 12.62
CA GLY A 212 6.64 -16.62 12.37
C GLY A 212 6.69 -16.13 10.93
N MET A 213 7.39 -15.02 10.68
CA MET A 213 7.55 -14.49 9.32
C MET A 213 8.26 -15.48 8.39
N GLN A 214 9.20 -16.30 8.91
CA GLN A 214 9.82 -17.37 8.12
C GLN A 214 8.80 -18.43 7.71
N THR A 215 7.87 -18.80 8.61
CA THR A 215 6.80 -19.75 8.30
C THR A 215 5.89 -19.25 7.17
N LEU A 216 5.56 -17.95 7.14
CA LEU A 216 4.77 -17.38 6.05
C LEU A 216 5.53 -17.40 4.72
N LEU A 217 6.82 -17.03 4.73
CA LEU A 217 7.65 -17.09 3.53
C LEU A 217 7.76 -18.53 3.00
N ASP A 218 8.06 -19.48 3.87
CA ASP A 218 8.15 -20.90 3.51
C ASP A 218 6.82 -21.41 2.94
N THR A 219 5.71 -20.99 3.52
CA THR A 219 4.37 -21.32 3.02
C THR A 219 4.17 -20.80 1.60
N VAL A 220 4.50 -19.55 1.32
CA VAL A 220 4.46 -18.98 -0.04
C VAL A 220 5.34 -19.82 -0.99
N ARG A 221 6.56 -20.17 -0.59
CA ARG A 221 7.49 -20.92 -1.44
C ARG A 221 7.05 -22.36 -1.70
N THR A 222 6.40 -23.02 -0.73
CA THR A 222 5.86 -24.40 -0.92
C THR A 222 4.75 -24.45 -1.97
N THR A 223 4.11 -23.34 -2.31
CA THR A 223 3.12 -23.25 -3.41
C THR A 223 3.76 -23.16 -4.79
N GLY A 224 5.06 -23.02 -4.90
CA GLY A 224 5.78 -22.77 -6.18
C GLY A 224 5.86 -21.28 -6.56
N ALA A 225 5.27 -20.40 -5.78
CA ALA A 225 5.34 -18.95 -6.03
C ALA A 225 6.74 -18.42 -5.70
N LYS A 226 7.39 -17.79 -6.69
CA LYS A 226 8.73 -17.18 -6.58
C LYS A 226 8.67 -15.65 -6.48
N ASN A 227 7.49 -15.06 -6.46
CA ASN A 227 7.30 -13.61 -6.40
C ASN A 227 8.22 -12.98 -5.35
N LEU A 228 8.70 -11.77 -5.65
CA LEU A 228 9.40 -10.94 -4.68
C LEU A 228 8.51 -10.73 -3.45
N VAL A 229 9.10 -10.75 -2.26
CA VAL A 229 8.37 -10.66 -1.00
C VAL A 229 8.80 -9.41 -0.24
N VAL A 230 7.85 -8.79 0.47
CA VAL A 230 8.09 -7.72 1.44
C VAL A 230 7.88 -8.28 2.85
N ALA A 231 8.69 -7.84 3.80
CA ALA A 231 8.56 -8.19 5.22
C ALA A 231 8.89 -6.98 6.11
N GLY A 232 7.95 -6.57 6.94
CA GLY A 232 8.15 -5.55 7.96
C GLY A 232 8.97 -6.06 9.15
N GLY A 233 9.82 -5.20 9.73
CA GLY A 233 10.46 -5.46 11.01
C GLY A 233 9.49 -5.31 12.19
N LEU A 234 10.02 -5.19 13.41
CA LEU A 234 9.21 -4.95 14.60
C LEU A 234 8.89 -3.46 14.81
N ASP A 235 8.20 -3.15 15.91
CA ASP A 235 7.71 -1.79 16.25
C ASP A 235 6.88 -1.19 15.11
N TRP A 236 5.90 -1.95 14.58
CA TRP A 236 5.07 -1.54 13.43
C TRP A 236 5.93 -1.24 12.19
N ALA A 237 6.76 -2.22 11.78
CA ALA A 237 7.69 -2.12 10.67
C ALA A 237 8.70 -0.95 10.79
N TYR A 238 8.98 -0.45 12.00
CA TYR A 238 9.91 0.66 12.22
C TYR A 238 11.33 0.20 12.63
N ASP A 239 11.44 -0.94 13.32
CA ASP A 239 12.71 -1.47 13.85
C ASP A 239 13.31 -2.54 12.96
N PHE A 240 14.54 -2.32 12.50
CA PHE A 240 15.33 -3.27 11.72
C PHE A 240 16.41 -3.99 12.55
N SER A 241 16.53 -3.70 13.83
CA SER A 241 17.69 -4.13 14.63
C SER A 241 17.94 -5.63 14.58
N GLY A 242 16.92 -6.45 14.74
CA GLY A 242 17.07 -7.91 14.67
C GLY A 242 17.37 -8.42 13.26
N ILE A 243 16.84 -7.78 12.22
CA ILE A 243 17.15 -8.14 10.82
C ILE A 243 18.63 -7.86 10.54
N LEU A 244 19.13 -6.72 11.00
CA LEU A 244 20.53 -6.34 10.86
C LEU A 244 21.48 -7.20 11.71
N ASP A 245 20.96 -7.77 12.80
CA ASP A 245 21.64 -8.70 13.71
C ASP A 245 21.50 -10.18 13.29
N GLY A 246 21.25 -10.43 12.00
CA GLY A 246 21.27 -11.76 11.42
C GLY A 246 19.95 -12.53 11.38
N ARG A 247 18.82 -11.91 11.77
CA ARG A 247 17.47 -12.52 11.68
C ARG A 247 16.78 -12.21 10.36
N GLN A 248 17.56 -12.22 9.28
CA GLN A 248 17.01 -12.11 7.92
C GLN A 248 16.25 -13.38 7.56
N LEU A 249 15.17 -13.22 6.81
CA LEU A 249 14.43 -14.36 6.27
C LEU A 249 15.26 -15.07 5.21
N ALA A 250 15.30 -16.39 5.30
CA ALA A 250 16.00 -17.23 4.33
C ALA A 250 15.09 -17.53 3.14
N ASP A 251 15.49 -17.11 1.94
CA ASP A 251 14.74 -17.33 0.71
C ASP A 251 15.60 -17.97 -0.40
N PRO A 252 15.98 -19.25 -0.27
CA PRO A 252 16.88 -19.91 -1.23
C PRO A 252 16.21 -20.22 -2.57
N THR A 253 14.89 -20.17 -2.68
CA THR A 253 14.14 -20.66 -3.85
C THR A 253 13.30 -19.60 -4.55
N GLY A 254 13.15 -18.41 -3.95
CA GLY A 254 12.34 -17.32 -4.46
C GLY A 254 13.15 -16.18 -5.08
N ASN A 255 12.48 -15.08 -5.35
CA ASN A 255 13.08 -13.86 -5.88
C ASN A 255 13.61 -12.91 -4.79
N GLY A 256 13.70 -13.37 -3.56
CA GLY A 256 14.24 -12.63 -2.42
C GLY A 256 13.19 -11.85 -1.65
N VAL A 257 13.68 -11.14 -0.63
CA VAL A 257 12.89 -10.37 0.33
C VAL A 257 13.36 -8.92 0.34
N ILE A 258 12.41 -7.98 0.28
CA ILE A 258 12.60 -6.55 0.56
C ILE A 258 12.14 -6.30 1.99
N TYR A 259 12.87 -5.50 2.75
CA TYR A 259 12.48 -5.15 4.12
C TYR A 259 11.78 -3.80 4.16
N ALA A 260 10.60 -3.78 4.79
CA ALA A 260 9.73 -2.62 4.85
C ALA A 260 9.99 -1.75 6.08
N SER A 261 9.93 -0.43 5.89
CA SER A 261 9.85 0.55 6.96
C SER A 261 8.56 1.34 6.87
N HIS A 262 7.91 1.55 8.05
CA HIS A 262 6.80 2.47 8.21
C HIS A 262 7.24 3.69 9.03
N CYS A 263 6.94 4.90 8.55
CA CYS A 263 7.36 6.14 9.19
C CYS A 263 6.20 7.12 9.35
N TYR A 264 5.81 7.35 10.59
CA TYR A 264 4.74 8.29 10.95
C TYR A 264 5.22 9.34 11.94
N ASP A 265 4.55 10.50 11.97
CA ASP A 265 4.90 11.64 12.81
C ASP A 265 4.66 11.43 14.32
N ASN A 266 4.02 10.32 14.70
CA ASN A 266 3.78 9.90 16.08
C ASN A 266 4.95 9.10 16.69
N LYS A 267 5.93 8.67 15.90
CA LYS A 267 7.13 7.99 16.42
C LYS A 267 7.95 8.95 17.28
N ARG A 268 8.63 8.40 18.30
CA ARG A 268 9.42 9.20 19.26
C ARG A 268 10.72 9.72 18.68
N ASP A 269 11.26 9.02 17.70
CA ASP A 269 12.51 9.37 17.06
C ASP A 269 12.36 10.60 16.17
N SER A 270 13.44 11.36 16.04
CA SER A 270 13.53 12.42 15.02
C SER A 270 13.60 11.80 13.62
N VAL A 271 13.23 12.57 12.59
CA VAL A 271 13.40 12.16 11.20
C VAL A 271 14.86 11.80 10.89
N ALA A 272 15.83 12.58 11.42
CA ALA A 272 17.25 12.28 11.24
C ALA A 272 17.66 10.92 11.85
N ALA A 273 17.12 10.54 12.99
CA ALA A 273 17.37 9.24 13.60
C ALA A 273 16.76 8.10 12.78
N TRP A 274 15.56 8.29 12.23
CA TRP A 274 14.94 7.33 11.31
C TRP A 274 15.76 7.19 10.03
N ILE A 275 16.19 8.30 9.41
CA ILE A 275 17.06 8.27 8.22
C ILE A 275 18.32 7.44 8.50
N ALA A 276 19.01 7.72 9.61
CA ALA A 276 20.23 7.00 9.96
C ALA A 276 20.01 5.47 10.13
N LYS A 277 18.85 5.05 10.67
CA LYS A 277 18.49 3.62 10.75
C LYS A 277 18.27 3.04 9.36
N LEU A 278 17.55 3.74 8.48
CA LEU A 278 17.32 3.27 7.12
C LEU A 278 18.61 3.22 6.28
N GLU A 279 19.51 4.18 6.42
CA GLU A 279 20.81 4.15 5.77
C GLU A 279 21.63 2.92 6.17
N GLN A 280 21.62 2.56 7.47
CA GLN A 280 22.26 1.33 7.95
C GLN A 280 21.64 0.08 7.34
N ALA A 281 20.30 0.06 7.22
CA ALA A 281 19.59 -1.05 6.60
C ALA A 281 19.85 -1.09 5.08
N ALA A 282 19.71 0.00 4.37
CA ALA A 282 19.89 0.11 2.92
C ALA A 282 21.33 -0.21 2.47
N ALA A 283 22.32 -0.01 3.34
CA ALA A 283 23.70 -0.40 3.06
C ALA A 283 23.90 -1.93 3.00
N LYS A 284 22.95 -2.72 3.49
CA LYS A 284 23.06 -4.18 3.59
C LYS A 284 21.91 -4.94 2.95
N LEU A 285 20.74 -4.31 2.83
CA LEU A 285 19.45 -4.93 2.49
C LEU A 285 18.72 -4.12 1.42
N PRO A 286 17.92 -4.76 0.57
CA PRO A 286 16.94 -4.05 -0.24
C PRO A 286 15.80 -3.59 0.67
N ILE A 287 15.45 -2.31 0.61
CA ILE A 287 14.43 -1.70 1.47
C ILE A 287 13.33 -1.02 0.67
N ILE A 288 12.17 -0.87 1.31
CA ILE A 288 11.05 -0.06 0.86
C ILE A 288 10.45 0.70 2.05
N VAL A 289 10.11 1.97 1.88
CA VAL A 289 9.26 2.71 2.81
C VAL A 289 7.81 2.47 2.39
N SER A 290 7.21 1.35 2.87
CA SER A 290 5.90 0.89 2.39
C SER A 290 4.72 1.63 3.00
N GLU A 291 4.95 2.34 4.11
CA GLU A 291 4.01 3.31 4.65
C GLU A 291 4.75 4.51 5.23
N PHE A 292 4.23 5.68 4.98
CA PHE A 292 4.58 6.90 5.68
C PHE A 292 3.45 7.91 5.56
N GLY A 293 3.37 8.79 6.55
CA GLY A 293 2.39 9.85 6.56
C GLY A 293 2.52 10.72 7.80
N GLY A 294 2.06 11.93 7.71
CA GLY A 294 2.06 12.90 8.81
C GLY A 294 0.71 13.59 8.93
N ASN A 295 0.43 14.10 10.14
CA ASN A 295 -0.82 14.78 10.43
C ASN A 295 -0.95 16.03 9.56
N SER A 296 -1.84 16.02 8.60
CA SER A 296 -2.16 17.17 7.74
C SER A 296 -3.02 18.24 8.44
N GLY A 297 -3.33 18.05 9.73
CA GLY A 297 -4.22 18.94 10.49
C GLY A 297 -3.52 20.15 11.10
N PRO A 298 -4.21 21.31 11.17
CA PRO A 298 -3.65 22.57 11.70
C PRO A 298 -3.47 22.59 13.24
N SER A 299 -3.67 21.47 13.96
CA SER A 299 -3.81 21.47 15.41
C SER A 299 -2.56 21.11 16.21
N LYS A 300 -1.45 20.73 15.60
CA LYS A 300 -0.20 20.50 16.32
C LYS A 300 0.84 21.58 15.99
N GLN A 301 1.32 22.24 17.03
CA GLN A 301 2.24 23.37 17.01
C GLN A 301 3.68 23.04 16.56
N VAL A 302 3.93 21.88 16.00
CA VAL A 302 5.19 21.61 15.31
C VAL A 302 4.99 22.01 13.85
N PRO A 303 5.96 22.64 13.20
CA PRO A 303 5.87 22.84 11.76
C PRO A 303 5.79 21.47 11.09
N ALA A 304 4.58 20.94 10.97
CA ALA A 304 4.31 19.64 10.36
C ALA A 304 4.89 19.57 8.92
N ASP A 305 5.05 20.74 8.28
CA ASP A 305 5.75 20.89 7.00
C ASP A 305 7.19 20.41 7.07
N ASN A 306 7.91 20.72 8.14
CA ASN A 306 9.32 20.38 8.25
C ASN A 306 9.51 18.86 8.43
N TRP A 307 8.65 18.19 9.20
CA TRP A 307 8.72 16.74 9.34
C TRP A 307 8.43 16.04 8.01
N LEU A 308 7.30 16.39 7.40
CA LEU A 308 6.84 15.77 6.17
C LEU A 308 7.82 15.99 5.01
N LEU A 309 8.18 17.24 4.71
CA LEU A 309 9.13 17.55 3.64
C LEU A 309 10.50 16.91 3.87
N HIS A 310 10.96 16.82 5.13
CA HIS A 310 12.22 16.16 5.45
C HIS A 310 12.15 14.64 5.16
N VAL A 311 11.04 13.96 5.50
CA VAL A 311 10.83 12.55 5.18
C VAL A 311 10.79 12.34 3.66
N LEU A 312 9.99 13.15 2.94
CA LEU A 312 9.85 13.04 1.50
C LEU A 312 11.18 13.29 0.78
N GLN A 313 11.90 14.34 1.20
CA GLN A 313 13.21 14.66 0.63
C GLN A 313 14.23 13.55 0.89
N ALA A 314 14.26 12.98 2.10
CA ALA A 314 15.15 11.87 2.41
C ALA A 314 14.87 10.63 1.53
N ILE A 315 13.60 10.29 1.31
CA ILE A 315 13.21 9.20 0.41
C ILE A 315 13.69 9.48 -1.02
N GLU A 316 13.57 10.72 -1.50
CA GLU A 316 14.03 11.12 -2.84
C GLU A 316 15.56 11.15 -2.95
N ASP A 317 16.26 11.73 -1.99
CA ASP A 317 17.74 11.85 -2.01
C ASP A 317 18.42 10.47 -1.99
N HIS A 318 17.87 9.53 -1.22
CA HIS A 318 18.40 8.16 -1.14
C HIS A 318 17.84 7.23 -2.22
N GLN A 319 16.93 7.70 -3.06
CA GLN A 319 16.26 6.90 -4.10
C GLN A 319 15.58 5.63 -3.55
N TRP A 320 15.10 5.67 -2.31
CA TRP A 320 14.37 4.55 -1.73
C TRP A 320 13.03 4.32 -2.44
N SER A 321 12.65 3.05 -2.58
CA SER A 321 11.31 2.67 -3.01
C SER A 321 10.29 3.03 -1.93
N TYR A 322 9.05 3.39 -2.33
CA TYR A 322 8.03 3.82 -1.36
C TYR A 322 6.59 3.62 -1.83
N THR A 323 5.68 3.52 -0.87
CA THR A 323 4.23 3.69 -1.03
C THR A 323 3.67 4.55 0.10
N ALA A 324 3.12 5.72 -0.21
CA ALA A 324 2.57 6.65 0.78
C ALA A 324 1.22 6.14 1.33
N TRP A 325 0.97 6.29 2.62
CA TRP A 325 -0.30 5.95 3.25
C TRP A 325 -1.21 7.19 3.31
N ASP A 326 -2.44 7.19 2.79
CA ASP A 326 -3.00 6.34 1.76
C ASP A 326 -3.91 7.14 0.83
N LEU A 327 -4.21 6.64 -0.37
CA LEU A 327 -5.06 7.30 -1.36
C LEU A 327 -6.56 7.06 -1.05
N HIS A 328 -6.95 7.43 0.17
CA HIS A 328 -8.29 7.33 0.70
C HIS A 328 -8.70 8.65 1.38
N ARG A 329 -10.00 8.99 1.39
CA ARG A 329 -10.48 10.27 1.92
C ARG A 329 -10.55 10.36 3.44
N SER A 330 -10.53 9.23 4.15
CA SER A 330 -10.79 9.19 5.60
C SER A 330 -9.91 8.22 6.40
N ALA A 331 -9.16 7.31 5.77
CA ALA A 331 -8.17 6.48 6.46
C ALA A 331 -6.87 7.28 6.64
N GLY A 332 -6.75 7.96 7.75
CA GLY A 332 -5.67 8.93 7.96
C GLY A 332 -4.29 8.31 8.26
N PRO A 333 -3.21 9.00 7.88
CA PRO A 333 -3.15 10.29 7.18
C PRO A 333 -3.53 10.17 5.69
N THR A 334 -4.46 11.02 5.23
CA THR A 334 -5.07 10.88 3.91
C THR A 334 -4.33 11.65 2.82
N LEU A 335 -4.18 11.05 1.64
CA LEU A 335 -3.64 11.72 0.45
C LEU A 335 -4.71 12.50 -0.33
N ILE A 336 -5.99 12.18 -0.14
CA ILE A 336 -7.11 12.88 -0.77
C ILE A 336 -8.12 13.34 0.26
N SER A 337 -8.84 14.41 -0.07
CA SER A 337 -9.88 15.02 0.79
C SER A 337 -11.28 14.49 0.49
N ASP A 338 -11.51 13.99 -0.72
CA ASP A 338 -12.81 13.55 -1.21
C ASP A 338 -12.68 12.50 -2.32
N TRP A 339 -13.81 11.92 -2.74
CA TRP A 339 -13.85 10.95 -3.84
C TRP A 339 -13.84 11.59 -5.26
N ASN A 340 -13.60 12.90 -5.37
CA ASN A 340 -13.14 13.53 -6.61
C ASN A 340 -11.60 13.45 -6.72
N TYR A 341 -10.95 12.79 -5.75
CA TYR A 341 -9.49 12.61 -5.64
C TYR A 341 -8.73 13.93 -5.53
N THR A 342 -9.36 14.96 -4.96
CA THR A 342 -8.70 16.23 -4.64
C THR A 342 -7.54 15.96 -3.66
N PRO A 343 -6.28 16.26 -4.00
CA PRO A 343 -5.15 16.07 -3.09
C PRO A 343 -5.41 16.77 -1.75
N SER A 344 -5.17 16.06 -0.64
CA SER A 344 -5.30 16.66 0.68
C SER A 344 -4.29 17.80 0.84
N PRO A 345 -4.64 18.86 1.57
CA PRO A 345 -3.71 19.95 1.81
C PRO A 345 -2.40 19.43 2.39
N ARG A 346 -1.27 19.87 1.83
CA ARG A 346 0.10 19.54 2.22
C ARG A 346 0.46 18.09 1.93
N PHE A 347 -0.03 17.09 2.67
CA PHE A 347 0.39 15.70 2.50
C PHE A 347 0.09 15.18 1.09
N GLY A 348 -1.16 15.24 0.65
CA GLY A 348 -1.54 14.80 -0.69
C GLY A 348 -0.87 15.62 -1.79
N VAL A 349 -0.80 16.96 -1.62
CA VAL A 349 -0.12 17.84 -2.58
C VAL A 349 1.36 17.48 -2.70
N PHE A 350 2.08 17.31 -1.59
CA PHE A 350 3.52 17.02 -1.63
C PHE A 350 3.82 15.61 -2.15
N VAL A 351 3.02 14.60 -1.78
CA VAL A 351 3.20 13.25 -2.32
C VAL A 351 2.91 13.21 -3.83
N LYS A 352 1.88 13.94 -4.30
CA LYS A 352 1.64 14.07 -5.74
C LYS A 352 2.82 14.75 -6.45
N GLN A 353 3.34 15.85 -5.89
CA GLN A 353 4.53 16.51 -6.43
C GLN A 353 5.78 15.60 -6.41
N MET A 354 5.95 14.76 -5.38
CA MET A 354 7.03 13.78 -5.30
C MET A 354 6.91 12.73 -6.42
N LEU A 355 5.70 12.23 -6.69
CA LEU A 355 5.44 11.29 -7.79
C LEU A 355 5.66 11.96 -9.16
N ASP A 356 5.31 13.24 -9.31
CA ASP A 356 5.50 14.05 -10.51
C ASP A 356 6.96 14.51 -10.71
N GLY A 357 7.83 14.33 -9.71
CA GLY A 357 9.22 14.82 -9.73
C GLY A 357 9.35 16.34 -9.57
N THR A 358 8.35 16.98 -8.96
CA THR A 358 8.28 18.44 -8.74
C THR A 358 8.26 18.84 -7.26
N LEU A 359 8.63 17.90 -6.37
CA LEU A 359 8.70 18.14 -4.92
C LEU A 359 9.62 19.34 -4.63
N PRO A 360 9.17 20.35 -3.86
CA PRO A 360 10.02 21.47 -3.48
C PRO A 360 11.16 20.99 -2.56
N ALA A 361 12.35 21.55 -2.75
CA ALA A 361 13.49 21.22 -1.90
C ALA A 361 13.21 21.59 -0.43
N TYR A 362 13.53 20.67 0.47
CA TYR A 362 13.49 20.93 1.90
C TYR A 362 14.65 21.88 2.25
N PRO A 363 14.41 23.03 2.89
CA PRO A 363 15.50 23.92 3.25
C PRO A 363 16.40 23.22 4.27
N PRO A 364 17.72 23.22 4.09
CA PRO A 364 18.63 22.71 5.10
C PRO A 364 18.38 23.45 6.42
N PRO A 365 18.53 22.79 7.58
CA PRO A 365 18.38 23.46 8.87
C PRO A 365 19.34 24.65 8.91
N ALA A 366 18.84 25.83 9.32
CA ALA A 366 19.70 27.00 9.52
C ALA A 366 20.87 26.60 10.40
N PRO A 367 22.12 27.03 10.08
CA PRO A 367 23.27 26.71 10.90
C PRO A 367 22.99 27.12 12.34
N THR A 368 23.11 26.15 13.26
CA THR A 368 22.99 26.41 14.70
C THR A 368 24.00 27.50 15.02
N ALA A 369 23.52 28.67 15.39
CA ALA A 369 24.41 29.74 15.88
C ALA A 369 25.17 29.15 17.06
N THR A 370 26.44 28.85 16.86
CA THR A 370 27.39 28.55 17.93
C THR A 370 27.39 29.74 18.87
N LYS A 371 26.87 29.55 20.07
CA LYS A 371 26.99 30.50 21.18
C LYS A 371 28.38 30.42 21.78
#